data_747a766248570d50becee2148c0d290c
#
_entry.id   747a766248570d50becee2148c0d290c
#
_cell.length_a   1.000
_cell.length_b   1.000
_cell.length_c   1.000
_cell.angle_alpha   90.00
_cell.angle_beta   90.00
_cell.angle_gamma   90.00
#
_symmetry.space_group_name_H-M   'P 1'
#
loop_
_entity.id
_entity.type
_entity.pdbx_description
1 polymer ?
#
loop_
_entity_poly.entity_id
_entity_poly.type
_entity_poly.pdbx_seq_one_letter_code
_entity_poly.pdbx_strand_id
1 'polypeptide(L)'
;MEVSIKPEILTYLGPLPITNSLITTYIIMAVILIIGFRGLRKLKEIPSRFQAIQEAIVESWLDLCDATGGMETRRFFPFVTTLFIFILLSNWFGLIPGISALGLNTLHEGKEVFVPLFRAATTDLNTTLALAIVSVIYIQMEGIKSLGIKLHIKKYLKNPLKNPIDTFVGFLELISEFTKVLSLSFRLFGN
;
A
#
# COMPACT_ATOMS: atom_id res chain seq x y z
N MET A 1 7.67 17.30 -23.44
CA MET A 1 8.10 16.63 -22.20
C MET A 1 7.62 15.20 -22.29
N GLU A 2 8.51 14.26 -22.54
CA GLU A 2 8.15 12.84 -22.44
C GLU A 2 8.12 12.48 -20.96
N VAL A 3 6.95 12.18 -20.44
CA VAL A 3 6.79 11.69 -19.07
C VAL A 3 7.25 10.25 -19.07
N SER A 4 8.46 10.00 -18.62
CA SER A 4 8.98 8.64 -18.46
C SER A 4 8.10 7.87 -17.46
N ILE A 5 7.57 6.73 -17.88
CA ILE A 5 6.77 5.82 -17.03
C ILE A 5 7.69 5.12 -16.01
N LYS A 6 8.97 4.98 -16.34
CA LYS A 6 9.96 4.35 -15.44
C LYS A 6 10.40 5.34 -14.35
N PRO A 7 10.53 4.87 -13.08
CA PRO A 7 11.16 5.68 -12.03
C PRO A 7 12.60 5.96 -12.40
N GLU A 8 13.03 7.22 -12.25
CA GLU A 8 14.38 7.62 -12.58
C GLU A 8 15.33 7.33 -11.43
N ILE A 9 16.49 6.78 -11.77
CA ILE A 9 17.52 6.43 -10.80
C ILE A 9 18.33 7.68 -10.50
N LEU A 10 18.31 8.15 -9.26
CA LEU A 10 19.06 9.32 -8.81
C LEU A 10 20.49 8.96 -8.41
N THR A 11 20.65 7.82 -7.74
CA THR A 11 21.97 7.34 -7.30
C THR A 11 21.95 5.83 -7.04
N TYR A 12 23.13 5.24 -6.90
CA TYR A 12 23.28 3.85 -6.52
C TYR A 12 23.88 3.75 -5.11
N LEU A 13 23.24 3.02 -4.22
CA LEU A 13 23.78 2.65 -2.93
C LEU A 13 24.24 1.17 -2.99
N GLY A 14 25.47 0.95 -3.48
CA GLY A 14 25.93 -0.40 -3.79
C GLY A 14 25.15 -1.02 -4.95
N PRO A 15 24.54 -2.22 -4.80
CA PRO A 15 23.77 -2.87 -5.85
C PRO A 15 22.33 -2.33 -5.99
N LEU A 16 21.86 -1.46 -5.07
CA LEU A 16 20.49 -0.98 -5.03
C LEU A 16 20.35 0.39 -5.70
N PRO A 17 19.51 0.53 -6.75
CA PRO A 17 19.20 1.81 -7.34
C PRO A 17 18.25 2.59 -6.43
N ILE A 18 18.62 3.82 -6.07
CA ILE A 18 17.74 4.74 -5.35
C ILE A 18 16.98 5.54 -6.39
N THR A 19 15.67 5.32 -6.44
CA THR A 19 14.75 6.02 -7.32
C THR A 19 14.11 7.21 -6.63
N ASN A 20 13.63 8.18 -7.41
CA ASN A 20 12.90 9.34 -6.91
C ASN A 20 11.61 8.95 -6.15
N SER A 21 10.90 7.90 -6.60
CA SER A 21 9.72 7.35 -5.91
C SER A 21 10.07 6.73 -4.55
N LEU A 22 11.24 6.09 -4.43
CA LEU A 22 11.72 5.50 -3.18
C LEU A 22 11.98 6.57 -2.11
N ILE A 23 12.61 7.69 -2.49
CA ILE A 23 12.85 8.81 -1.58
C ILE A 23 11.52 9.36 -1.05
N THR A 24 10.56 9.58 -1.92
CA THR A 24 9.23 10.05 -1.55
C THR A 24 8.53 9.06 -0.61
N THR A 25 8.65 7.77 -0.85
CA THR A 25 8.12 6.70 0.02
C THR A 25 8.67 6.83 1.44
N TYR A 26 9.99 6.96 1.59
CA TYR A 26 10.61 7.11 2.92
C TYR A 26 10.19 8.40 3.63
N ILE A 27 10.08 9.51 2.89
CA ILE A 27 9.60 10.78 3.46
C ILE A 27 8.17 10.63 4.01
N ILE A 28 7.27 10.04 3.22
CA ILE A 28 5.89 9.84 3.64
C ILE A 28 5.81 8.90 4.84
N MET A 29 6.57 7.79 4.83
CA MET A 29 6.65 6.89 5.99
C MET A 29 7.14 7.62 7.25
N ALA A 30 8.18 8.45 7.13
CA ALA A 30 8.70 9.23 8.25
C ALA A 30 7.64 10.21 8.77
N VAL A 31 6.91 10.89 7.89
CA VAL A 31 5.81 11.80 8.26
C VAL A 31 4.72 11.06 9.03
N ILE A 32 4.26 9.90 8.53
CA ILE A 32 3.24 9.07 9.20
C ILE A 32 3.72 8.65 10.59
N LEU A 33 4.97 8.18 10.69
CA LEU A 33 5.54 7.76 11.96
C LEU A 33 5.66 8.93 12.96
N ILE A 34 6.15 10.08 12.51
CA ILE A 34 6.27 11.28 13.38
C ILE A 34 4.91 11.73 13.89
N ILE A 35 3.89 11.77 13.02
CA ILE A 35 2.52 12.16 13.39
C ILE A 35 1.94 11.15 14.39
N GLY A 36 2.09 9.84 14.10
CA GLY A 36 1.62 8.77 14.98
C GLY A 36 2.29 8.80 16.36
N PHE A 37 3.63 8.89 16.40
CA PHE A 37 4.36 8.96 17.67
C PHE A 37 4.02 10.21 18.48
N ARG A 38 3.82 11.37 17.82
CA ARG A 38 3.40 12.58 18.53
C ARG A 38 2.00 12.47 19.12
N GLY A 39 1.08 11.83 18.40
CA GLY A 39 -0.26 11.54 18.91
C GLY A 39 -0.24 10.67 20.15
N LEU A 40 0.51 9.56 20.09
CA LEU A 40 0.58 8.58 21.18
C LEU A 40 1.28 9.12 22.45
N ARG A 41 2.25 10.05 22.31
CA ARG A 41 3.04 10.54 23.46
C ARG A 41 2.31 11.55 24.36
N LYS A 42 1.25 12.16 23.92
CA LYS A 42 0.56 13.26 24.64
C LYS A 42 -0.95 13.05 24.71
N LEU A 43 -1.40 11.81 24.92
CA LEU A 43 -2.81 11.52 25.15
C LEU A 43 -3.26 12.19 26.46
N LYS A 44 -4.25 13.05 26.37
CA LYS A 44 -4.90 13.75 27.50
C LYS A 44 -6.35 13.35 27.54
N GLU A 45 -6.93 13.30 28.76
CA GLU A 45 -8.38 13.05 28.94
C GLU A 45 -9.22 14.12 28.24
N ILE A 46 -8.75 15.38 28.25
CA ILE A 46 -9.36 16.47 27.45
C ILE A 46 -8.49 16.63 26.21
N PRO A 47 -8.96 16.18 25.02
CA PRO A 47 -8.15 16.16 23.82
C PRO A 47 -7.78 17.55 23.34
N SER A 48 -6.54 17.74 22.94
CA SER A 48 -6.12 18.92 22.18
C SER A 48 -6.71 18.87 20.77
N ARG A 49 -6.78 20.00 20.06
CA ARG A 49 -7.29 20.05 18.67
C ARG A 49 -6.63 19.01 17.75
N PHE A 50 -5.32 18.82 17.90
CA PHE A 50 -4.57 17.84 17.11
C PHE A 50 -4.95 16.39 17.46
N GLN A 51 -5.11 16.10 18.76
CA GLN A 51 -5.57 14.79 19.24
C GLN A 51 -7.01 14.51 18.80
N ALA A 52 -7.91 15.49 18.89
CA ALA A 52 -9.29 15.35 18.45
C ALA A 52 -9.41 15.01 16.95
N ILE A 53 -8.56 15.60 16.10
CA ILE A 53 -8.53 15.26 14.66
C ILE A 53 -8.08 13.81 14.47
N GLN A 54 -7.04 13.35 15.17
CA GLN A 54 -6.56 11.98 15.08
C GLN A 54 -7.60 10.98 15.57
N GLU A 55 -8.25 11.27 16.70
CA GLU A 55 -9.34 10.46 17.25
C GLU A 55 -10.52 10.36 16.29
N ALA A 56 -10.96 11.49 15.71
CA ALA A 56 -12.05 11.51 14.74
C ALA A 56 -11.73 10.67 13.48
N ILE A 57 -10.48 10.70 13.00
CA ILE A 57 -10.07 9.84 11.87
C ILE A 57 -10.14 8.37 12.27
N VAL A 58 -9.61 8.00 13.43
CA VAL A 58 -9.61 6.62 13.91
C VAL A 58 -11.04 6.13 14.13
N GLU A 59 -11.89 6.94 14.75
CA GLU A 59 -13.30 6.61 15.02
C GLU A 59 -14.08 6.41 13.73
N SER A 60 -13.95 7.33 12.75
CA SER A 60 -14.59 7.18 11.44
C SER A 60 -14.22 5.88 10.73
N TRP A 61 -12.96 5.46 10.84
CA TRP A 61 -12.51 4.20 10.27
C TRP A 61 -13.00 2.96 11.04
N LEU A 62 -13.09 3.05 12.36
CA LEU A 62 -13.66 1.99 13.19
C LEU A 62 -15.13 1.80 12.87
N ASP A 63 -15.89 2.89 12.74
CA ASP A 63 -17.30 2.86 12.36
C ASP A 63 -17.50 2.22 10.99
N LEU A 64 -16.62 2.54 10.02
CA LEU A 64 -16.65 1.91 8.70
C LEU A 64 -16.36 0.39 8.78
N CYS A 65 -15.41 -0.02 9.61
CA CYS A 65 -15.13 -1.44 9.85
C CYS A 65 -16.33 -2.15 10.45
N ASP A 66 -16.95 -1.55 11.46
CA ASP A 66 -18.12 -2.12 12.15
C ASP A 66 -19.33 -2.21 11.22
N ALA A 67 -19.55 -1.23 10.37
CA ALA A 67 -20.62 -1.24 9.36
C ALA A 67 -20.43 -2.33 8.29
N THR A 68 -19.16 -2.69 7.99
CA THR A 68 -18.85 -3.65 6.91
C THR A 68 -18.92 -5.09 7.35
N GLY A 69 -18.40 -5.43 8.52
CA GLY A 69 -18.29 -6.83 8.97
C GLY A 69 -18.33 -7.01 10.49
N GLY A 70 -18.77 -5.99 11.23
CA GLY A 70 -18.87 -6.03 12.68
C GLY A 70 -17.50 -6.12 13.37
N MET A 71 -17.52 -6.52 14.64
CA MET A 71 -16.32 -6.57 15.50
C MET A 71 -15.20 -7.49 14.98
N GLU A 72 -15.53 -8.47 14.15
CA GLU A 72 -14.54 -9.34 13.50
C GLU A 72 -13.61 -8.57 12.55
N THR A 73 -14.13 -7.50 11.93
CA THR A 73 -13.40 -6.69 10.96
C THR A 73 -12.38 -5.75 11.62
N ARG A 74 -12.53 -5.46 12.92
CA ARG A 74 -11.60 -4.60 13.68
C ARG A 74 -10.16 -5.10 13.69
N ARG A 75 -9.93 -6.41 13.54
CA ARG A 75 -8.57 -6.95 13.44
C ARG A 75 -7.84 -6.51 12.16
N PHE A 76 -8.57 -6.17 11.09
CA PHE A 76 -8.00 -5.66 9.84
C PHE A 76 -7.76 -4.15 9.89
N PHE A 77 -8.41 -3.44 10.82
CA PHE A 77 -8.37 -1.99 10.95
C PHE A 77 -6.95 -1.40 10.92
N PRO A 78 -5.96 -1.84 11.73
CA PRO A 78 -4.64 -1.21 11.75
C PRO A 78 -3.95 -1.29 10.40
N PHE A 79 -4.07 -2.43 9.73
CA PHE A 79 -3.43 -2.66 8.44
C PHE A 79 -4.09 -1.84 7.32
N VAL A 80 -5.42 -1.92 7.21
CA VAL A 80 -6.17 -1.21 6.16
C VAL A 80 -6.02 0.30 6.30
N THR A 81 -6.15 0.81 7.53
CA THR A 81 -6.00 2.25 7.81
C THR A 81 -4.59 2.75 7.49
N THR A 82 -3.56 1.99 7.86
CA THR A 82 -2.17 2.36 7.56
C THR A 82 -1.92 2.42 6.05
N LEU A 83 -2.36 1.40 5.31
CA LEU A 83 -2.26 1.39 3.85
C LEU A 83 -3.01 2.55 3.21
N PHE A 84 -4.24 2.81 3.67
CA PHE A 84 -5.04 3.90 3.13
C PHE A 84 -4.37 5.26 3.35
N ILE A 85 -3.92 5.54 4.57
CA ILE A 85 -3.23 6.81 4.89
C ILE A 85 -1.96 6.94 4.06
N PHE A 86 -1.19 5.87 3.92
CA PHE A 86 0.03 5.87 3.10
C PHE A 86 -0.27 6.20 1.63
N ILE A 87 -1.25 5.52 1.03
CA ILE A 87 -1.64 5.74 -0.37
C ILE A 87 -2.20 7.16 -0.57
N LEU A 88 -3.06 7.61 0.36
CA LEU A 88 -3.65 8.94 0.32
C LEU A 88 -2.58 10.03 0.35
N LEU A 89 -1.66 9.95 1.31
CA LEU A 89 -0.57 10.92 1.44
C LEU A 89 0.39 10.85 0.25
N SER A 90 0.65 9.67 -0.30
CA SER A 90 1.47 9.49 -1.51
C SER A 90 0.87 10.20 -2.71
N ASN A 91 -0.44 10.06 -2.91
CA ASN A 91 -1.15 10.72 -4.00
C ASN A 91 -1.21 12.24 -3.79
N TRP A 92 -1.52 12.70 -2.59
CA TRP A 92 -1.53 14.13 -2.28
C TRP A 92 -0.16 14.77 -2.45
N PHE A 93 0.90 14.09 -2.04
CA PHE A 93 2.26 14.58 -2.22
C PHE A 93 2.59 14.81 -3.71
N GLY A 94 2.14 13.92 -4.60
CA GLY A 94 2.30 14.08 -6.04
C GLY A 94 1.48 15.22 -6.65
N LEU A 95 0.38 15.63 -6.00
CA LEU A 95 -0.49 16.70 -6.47
C LEU A 95 -0.04 18.11 -6.03
N ILE A 96 0.92 18.23 -5.11
CA ILE A 96 1.40 19.54 -4.64
C ILE A 96 2.09 20.27 -5.80
N PRO A 97 1.57 21.43 -6.24
CA PRO A 97 2.18 22.19 -7.33
C PRO A 97 3.59 22.64 -6.94
N GLY A 98 4.54 22.47 -7.84
CA GLY A 98 5.94 22.85 -7.62
C GLY A 98 6.85 21.73 -7.11
N ILE A 99 6.34 20.65 -6.54
CA ILE A 99 7.19 19.51 -6.13
C ILE A 99 7.89 18.87 -7.33
N SER A 100 7.19 18.74 -8.45
CA SER A 100 7.77 18.22 -9.70
C SER A 100 8.77 19.19 -10.36
N ALA A 101 8.79 20.46 -9.95
CA ALA A 101 9.76 21.43 -10.41
C ALA A 101 11.10 21.38 -9.64
N LEU A 102 11.12 20.71 -8.50
CA LEU A 102 12.33 20.44 -7.73
C LEU A 102 13.04 19.24 -8.34
N GLY A 103 14.09 19.48 -9.11
CA GLY A 103 14.84 18.44 -9.80
C GLY A 103 16.30 18.80 -9.99
N LEU A 104 17.06 17.83 -10.46
CA LEU A 104 18.45 17.96 -10.83
C LEU A 104 18.58 17.78 -12.34
N ASN A 105 19.42 18.59 -12.97
CA ASN A 105 19.82 18.33 -14.34
C ASN A 105 20.90 17.25 -14.33
N THR A 106 20.59 16.10 -14.89
CA THR A 106 21.53 14.99 -15.05
C THR A 106 21.85 14.79 -16.51
N LEU A 107 23.10 14.43 -16.81
CA LEU A 107 23.54 14.09 -18.15
C LEU A 107 23.20 12.62 -18.45
N HIS A 108 22.14 12.39 -19.23
CA HIS A 108 21.85 11.08 -19.79
C HIS A 108 22.20 11.06 -21.27
N GLU A 109 23.11 10.17 -21.68
CA GLU A 109 23.58 10.01 -23.09
C GLU A 109 24.03 11.31 -23.76
N GLY A 110 24.67 12.23 -23.00
CA GLY A 110 25.16 13.49 -23.51
C GLY A 110 24.11 14.59 -23.68
N LYS A 111 22.88 14.38 -23.22
CA LYS A 111 21.83 15.39 -23.16
C LYS A 111 21.50 15.73 -21.73
N GLU A 112 21.32 17.02 -21.43
CA GLU A 112 20.80 17.46 -20.14
C GLU A 112 19.33 17.11 -20.06
N VAL A 113 19.01 16.20 -19.14
CA VAL A 113 17.64 15.78 -18.85
C VAL A 113 17.30 16.25 -17.43
N PHE A 114 16.21 16.99 -17.30
CA PHE A 114 15.68 17.39 -16.01
C PHE A 114 15.00 16.21 -15.32
N VAL A 115 15.54 15.80 -14.18
CA VAL A 115 15.05 14.69 -13.37
C VAL A 115 14.40 15.24 -12.11
N PRO A 116 13.06 15.11 -11.92
CA PRO A 116 12.40 15.53 -10.69
C PRO A 116 12.89 14.67 -9.53
N LEU A 117 13.24 15.32 -8.41
CA LEU A 117 13.67 14.64 -7.17
C LEU A 117 12.53 13.86 -6.49
N PHE A 118 11.31 14.35 -6.64
CA PHE A 118 10.14 13.82 -5.97
C PHE A 118 9.11 13.38 -7.00
N ARG A 119 8.62 12.18 -6.81
CA ARG A 119 7.54 11.59 -7.61
C ARG A 119 6.63 10.80 -6.68
N ALA A 120 5.31 10.84 -6.90
CA ALA A 120 4.38 10.08 -6.09
C ALA A 120 4.78 8.60 -6.04
N ALA A 121 4.79 8.00 -4.84
CA ALA A 121 5.21 6.61 -4.67
C ALA A 121 4.35 5.62 -5.46
N THR A 122 3.05 5.93 -5.62
CA THR A 122 2.07 5.13 -6.36
C THR A 122 2.26 5.14 -7.87
N THR A 123 3.03 6.09 -8.43
CA THR A 123 3.35 6.12 -9.86
C THR A 123 4.45 5.13 -10.26
N ASP A 124 5.02 4.41 -9.29
CA ASP A 124 5.96 3.31 -9.53
C ASP A 124 5.23 1.96 -9.41
N LEU A 125 5.23 1.20 -10.51
CA LEU A 125 4.61 -0.11 -10.56
C LEU A 125 5.22 -1.09 -9.55
N ASN A 126 6.52 -0.98 -9.27
CA ASN A 126 7.17 -1.84 -8.28
C ASN A 126 6.62 -1.58 -6.87
N THR A 127 6.41 -0.32 -6.52
CA THR A 127 5.83 0.06 -5.22
C THR A 127 4.39 -0.43 -5.09
N THR A 128 3.57 -0.23 -6.12
CA THR A 128 2.17 -0.67 -6.10
C THR A 128 2.05 -2.19 -6.11
N LEU A 129 2.93 -2.89 -6.83
CA LEU A 129 2.99 -4.35 -6.81
C LEU A 129 3.42 -4.88 -5.43
N ALA A 130 4.41 -4.27 -4.81
CA ALA A 130 4.84 -4.63 -3.45
C ALA A 130 3.71 -4.45 -2.44
N LEU A 131 2.97 -3.33 -2.49
CA LEU A 131 1.81 -3.09 -1.63
C LEU A 131 0.70 -4.12 -1.86
N ALA A 132 0.43 -4.47 -3.12
CA ALA A 132 -0.56 -5.48 -3.48
C ALA A 132 -0.18 -6.87 -2.95
N ILE A 133 1.08 -7.28 -3.10
CA ILE A 133 1.59 -8.56 -2.58
C ILE A 133 1.48 -8.61 -1.06
N VAL A 134 1.94 -7.56 -0.35
CA VAL A 134 1.86 -7.48 1.11
C VAL A 134 0.41 -7.56 1.57
N SER A 135 -0.52 -6.88 0.88
CA SER A 135 -1.95 -6.90 1.20
C SER A 135 -2.55 -8.30 1.06
N VAL A 136 -2.25 -9.00 -0.03
CA VAL A 136 -2.75 -10.36 -0.25
C VAL A 136 -2.14 -11.34 0.74
N ILE A 137 -0.84 -11.25 1.03
CA ILE A 137 -0.19 -12.09 2.06
C ILE A 137 -0.85 -11.85 3.43
N TYR A 138 -1.11 -10.60 3.81
CA TYR A 138 -1.76 -10.28 5.07
C TYR A 138 -3.16 -10.89 5.15
N ILE A 139 -3.97 -10.77 4.10
CA ILE A 139 -5.32 -11.37 4.03
C ILE A 139 -5.24 -12.89 4.17
N GLN A 140 -4.28 -13.55 3.50
CA GLN A 140 -4.09 -14.99 3.60
C GLN A 140 -3.65 -15.41 5.02
N MET A 141 -2.75 -14.65 5.65
CA MET A 141 -2.34 -14.92 7.03
C MET A 141 -3.51 -14.82 8.02
N GLU A 142 -4.35 -13.80 7.90
CA GLU A 142 -5.53 -13.66 8.74
C GLU A 142 -6.58 -14.76 8.45
N GLY A 143 -6.73 -15.16 7.18
CA GLY A 143 -7.56 -16.30 6.80
C GLY A 143 -7.07 -17.61 7.43
N ILE A 144 -5.76 -17.84 7.47
CA ILE A 144 -5.16 -19.01 8.13
C ILE A 144 -5.38 -18.96 9.65
N LYS A 145 -5.25 -17.80 10.28
CA LYS A 145 -5.48 -17.65 11.73
C LYS A 145 -6.93 -17.91 12.12
N SER A 146 -7.89 -17.48 11.29
CA SER A 146 -9.31 -17.61 11.59
C SER A 146 -9.85 -19.01 11.31
N LEU A 147 -9.49 -19.63 10.19
CA LEU A 147 -10.00 -20.93 9.73
C LEU A 147 -9.10 -22.11 10.13
N GLY A 148 -7.83 -21.83 10.43
CA GLY A 148 -6.80 -22.85 10.59
C GLY A 148 -6.23 -23.33 9.26
N ILE A 149 -4.96 -23.75 9.29
CA ILE A 149 -4.19 -24.13 8.09
C ILE A 149 -4.89 -25.23 7.28
N LYS A 150 -5.42 -26.26 7.95
CA LYS A 150 -6.06 -27.42 7.27
C LYS A 150 -7.29 -27.02 6.46
N LEU A 151 -8.18 -26.19 7.04
CA LEU A 151 -9.39 -25.74 6.35
C LEU A 151 -9.06 -24.72 5.25
N HIS A 152 -8.07 -23.85 5.49
CA HIS A 152 -7.64 -22.88 4.51
C HIS A 152 -7.05 -23.54 3.26
N ILE A 153 -6.17 -24.54 3.42
CA ILE A 153 -5.60 -25.29 2.28
C ILE A 153 -6.69 -26.13 1.59
N LYS A 154 -7.63 -26.70 2.34
CA LYS A 154 -8.75 -27.48 1.78
C LYS A 154 -9.68 -26.65 0.90
N LYS A 155 -9.68 -25.34 1.05
CA LYS A 155 -10.39 -24.40 0.19
C LYS A 155 -9.87 -24.45 -1.25
N TYR A 156 -8.56 -24.54 -1.43
CA TYR A 156 -7.90 -24.59 -2.73
C TYR A 156 -7.71 -26.02 -3.27
N LEU A 157 -7.37 -26.95 -2.37
CA LEU A 157 -7.08 -28.35 -2.72
C LEU A 157 -8.26 -29.26 -2.29
N LYS A 158 -9.27 -29.34 -3.14
CA LYS A 158 -10.37 -30.31 -2.99
C LYS A 158 -10.02 -31.61 -3.72
N ASN A 159 -10.52 -32.71 -3.19
CA ASN A 159 -10.15 -34.06 -3.67
C ASN A 159 -10.78 -34.34 -5.04
N PRO A 160 -9.98 -34.50 -6.13
CA PRO A 160 -10.48 -34.67 -7.50
C PRO A 160 -11.30 -35.95 -7.70
N LEU A 161 -11.06 -36.97 -6.85
CA LEU A 161 -11.73 -38.28 -6.94
C LEU A 161 -13.16 -38.26 -6.39
N LYS A 162 -13.53 -37.26 -5.54
CA LYS A 162 -14.89 -37.15 -5.00
C LYS A 162 -15.80 -36.28 -5.85
N ASN A 163 -15.32 -35.11 -6.27
CA ASN A 163 -16.09 -34.17 -7.08
C ASN A 163 -15.14 -33.40 -8.02
N PRO A 164 -15.12 -33.67 -9.32
CA PRO A 164 -14.26 -32.99 -10.27
C PRO A 164 -14.61 -31.48 -10.39
N ILE A 165 -15.90 -31.11 -10.21
CA ILE A 165 -16.37 -29.72 -10.23
C ILE A 165 -15.76 -28.92 -9.07
N ASP A 166 -15.71 -29.50 -7.87
CA ASP A 166 -15.13 -28.83 -6.69
C ASP A 166 -13.62 -28.57 -6.84
N THR A 167 -12.91 -29.46 -7.51
CA THR A 167 -11.47 -29.28 -7.80
C THR A 167 -11.25 -28.15 -8.80
N PHE A 168 -12.11 -28.07 -9.83
CA PHE A 168 -12.06 -26.98 -10.80
C PHE A 168 -12.33 -25.61 -10.13
N VAL A 169 -13.31 -25.54 -9.23
CA VAL A 169 -13.59 -24.33 -8.42
C VAL A 169 -12.39 -23.94 -7.56
N GLY A 170 -11.71 -24.91 -6.91
CA GLY A 170 -10.50 -24.65 -6.12
C GLY A 170 -9.36 -24.07 -6.98
N PHE A 171 -9.19 -24.56 -8.20
CA PHE A 171 -8.22 -24.03 -9.15
C PHE A 171 -8.57 -22.59 -9.61
N LEU A 172 -9.83 -22.32 -9.91
CA LEU A 172 -10.30 -20.97 -10.22
C LEU A 172 -10.07 -20.00 -9.05
N GLU A 173 -10.24 -20.48 -7.82
CA GLU A 173 -10.00 -19.67 -6.63
C GLU A 173 -8.51 -19.30 -6.48
N LEU A 174 -7.60 -20.23 -6.78
CA LEU A 174 -6.16 -19.97 -6.79
C LEU A 174 -5.79 -18.93 -7.86
N ILE A 175 -6.35 -19.04 -9.08
CA ILE A 175 -6.16 -18.02 -10.14
C ILE A 175 -6.71 -16.68 -9.69
N SER A 176 -7.87 -16.67 -9.04
CA SER A 176 -8.49 -15.46 -8.53
C SER A 176 -7.59 -14.73 -7.52
N GLU A 177 -6.90 -15.45 -6.62
CA GLU A 177 -5.95 -14.84 -5.69
C GLU A 177 -4.79 -14.15 -6.42
N PHE A 178 -4.27 -14.79 -7.46
CA PHE A 178 -3.21 -14.18 -8.27
C PHE A 178 -3.70 -12.93 -9.03
N THR A 179 -4.90 -13.01 -9.58
CA THR A 179 -5.54 -11.90 -10.29
C THR A 179 -5.82 -10.72 -9.37
N LYS A 180 -6.12 -10.93 -8.09
CA LYS A 180 -6.29 -9.87 -7.10
C LYS A 180 -5.04 -9.03 -6.94
N VAL A 181 -3.85 -9.67 -6.88
CA VAL A 181 -2.57 -8.94 -6.79
C VAL A 181 -2.38 -8.01 -7.97
N LEU A 182 -2.57 -8.54 -9.19
CA LEU A 182 -2.42 -7.75 -10.42
C LEU A 182 -3.46 -6.62 -10.48
N SER A 183 -4.73 -6.94 -10.23
CA SER A 183 -5.81 -5.96 -10.26
C SER A 183 -5.61 -4.82 -9.26
N LEU A 184 -5.17 -5.13 -8.03
CA LEU A 184 -4.89 -4.14 -7.00
C LEU A 184 -3.69 -3.27 -7.39
N SER A 185 -2.60 -3.90 -7.87
CA SER A 185 -1.40 -3.19 -8.32
C SER A 185 -1.70 -2.20 -9.46
N PHE A 186 -2.39 -2.67 -10.52
CA PHE A 186 -2.75 -1.80 -11.64
C PHE A 186 -3.76 -0.72 -11.26
N ARG A 187 -4.67 -0.99 -10.34
CA ARG A 187 -5.62 0.01 -9.83
C ARG A 187 -4.89 1.13 -9.08
N LEU A 188 -3.93 0.77 -8.22
CA LEU A 188 -3.13 1.75 -7.48
C LEU A 188 -2.19 2.54 -8.39
N PHE A 189 -1.63 1.89 -9.41
CA PHE A 189 -0.76 2.53 -10.39
C PHE A 189 -1.53 3.47 -11.34
N GLY A 190 -2.73 3.07 -11.75
CA GLY A 190 -3.55 3.82 -12.72
C GLY A 190 -4.34 5.00 -12.12
N ASN A 191 -4.38 5.11 -10.80
CA ASN A 191 -5.07 6.17 -10.08
C ASN A 191 -4.15 7.37 -9.85
#